data_7a432db5aa1669ffbd66189440e857dd
#
_entry.id   7a432db5aa1669ffbd66189440e857dd
#
_cell.length_a   1.000
_cell.length_b   1.000
_cell.length_c   1.000
_cell.angle_alpha   90.00
_cell.angle_beta   90.00
_cell.angle_gamma   90.00
#
_symmetry.space_group_name_H-M   'P 1'
#
loop_
_entity.id
_entity.type
_entity.pdbx_description
1 polymer ?
#
loop_
_entity_poly.entity_id
_entity_poly.type
_entity_poly.pdbx_seq_one_letter_code
_entity_poly.pdbx_strand_id
1 'polypeptide(L)'
;MPSTFLGLNTGMSGLSYYQATLNTTAHNISNADVKGYSRQVVNSKASVPIRVNSAYGMMGTGVEMTGISQQRNVYYDTKYRAAASKYNEYDAKKEQITQLQTYLNEMQSETGYTKLISRLDSAMQDLSTSPSDATYRTQFIQAMGNFTDIVKETAINYQKTQQDINNEIAIHVDTVNSIASQIFTLNHQIMNIETRWGNANDLRDQREALVDQLSDLVNVTVTEVPIMYGLGEEATKSGASRFEVRIGNTVLVDEMECKQLRIAAREEKINQNDLDGLYDVYWAGINGSLGEKFNFNSENVTGKIKGLMDVRDGNNYNPFSGSIKSMTTGSPASVVVDMAKPVSLDKLNLPDKGIITLNCKEYFYDGFDGEYDADHNLVSFTFKNLTMNDENGERIPADIDPSYDLGKEAVMGQKIDCMGIPYYMSELNEFVRTFANYMNDLFTSGADANGDAGLDFFTTPNVEGVDYVLTNRDASGNIVLPTTLKNSDASYYRLTALNWAVNQDIFKDQNKLVVSYKSDIEQGNKEAKGVLEKVIAGLSDRNMYSQGTPTQFLQAVTTSQAVDISKYEAFSKNMDEVSTVINKQRQSISSVDTNEEAASLVMYQNGYNLSSKVISILNQVYDKLINQTG
;
A
#
# COMPACT_ATOMS: atom_id res chain seq x y z
N MET A 1 -62.93 35.43 -20.73
CA MET A 1 -62.43 35.18 -22.09
C MET A 1 -60.92 34.91 -21.98
N PRO A 2 -60.40 33.95 -22.71
CA PRO A 2 -58.94 33.81 -22.74
C PRO A 2 -58.37 35.11 -23.32
N SER A 3 -57.16 35.49 -22.84
CA SER A 3 -56.47 36.65 -23.36
C SER A 3 -56.26 36.49 -24.87
N THR A 4 -56.54 37.52 -25.66
CA THR A 4 -56.25 37.55 -27.10
C THR A 4 -54.76 37.26 -27.39
N PHE A 5 -53.87 37.47 -26.39
CA PHE A 5 -52.44 37.20 -26.49
C PHE A 5 -52.02 35.77 -26.09
N LEU A 6 -52.96 34.87 -25.81
CA LEU A 6 -52.63 33.49 -25.39
C LEU A 6 -51.77 32.75 -26.43
N GLY A 7 -52.10 32.88 -27.71
CA GLY A 7 -51.32 32.27 -28.77
C GLY A 7 -49.90 32.83 -28.89
N LEU A 8 -49.73 34.13 -28.66
CA LEU A 8 -48.41 34.77 -28.64
C LEU A 8 -47.53 34.25 -27.47
N ASN A 9 -48.12 34.15 -26.27
CA ASN A 9 -47.43 33.57 -25.11
C ASN A 9 -47.03 32.13 -25.33
N THR A 10 -47.90 31.32 -25.96
CA THR A 10 -47.61 29.93 -26.34
C THR A 10 -46.45 29.87 -27.34
N GLY A 11 -46.45 30.74 -28.37
CA GLY A 11 -45.34 30.85 -29.32
C GLY A 11 -44.02 31.29 -28.67
N MET A 12 -44.07 32.26 -27.74
CA MET A 12 -42.90 32.73 -27.00
C MET A 12 -42.32 31.67 -26.09
N SER A 13 -43.16 30.89 -25.40
CA SER A 13 -42.68 29.76 -24.54
C SER A 13 -41.99 28.69 -25.37
N GLY A 14 -42.48 28.36 -26.54
CA GLY A 14 -41.84 27.45 -27.49
C GLY A 14 -40.51 27.99 -28.01
N LEU A 15 -40.45 29.29 -28.36
CA LEU A 15 -39.23 29.95 -28.83
C LEU A 15 -38.13 29.89 -27.75
N SER A 16 -38.46 30.24 -26.50
CA SER A 16 -37.55 30.20 -25.38
C SER A 16 -37.02 28.79 -25.07
N TYR A 17 -37.90 27.78 -25.17
CA TYR A 17 -37.55 26.37 -25.03
C TYR A 17 -36.53 25.93 -26.10
N TYR A 18 -36.82 26.21 -27.38
CA TYR A 18 -35.91 25.83 -28.47
C TYR A 18 -34.59 26.59 -28.42
N GLN A 19 -34.59 27.83 -27.96
CA GLN A 19 -33.34 28.59 -27.75
C GLN A 19 -32.49 27.98 -26.65
N ALA A 20 -33.10 27.58 -25.53
CA ALA A 20 -32.38 26.92 -24.43
C ALA A 20 -31.81 25.57 -24.87
N THR A 21 -32.60 24.75 -25.61
CA THR A 21 -32.13 23.46 -26.13
C THR A 21 -30.98 23.63 -27.13
N LEU A 22 -31.05 24.60 -28.03
CA LEU A 22 -29.98 24.93 -28.99
C LEU A 22 -28.68 25.28 -28.26
N ASN A 23 -28.77 26.14 -27.23
CA ASN A 23 -27.59 26.54 -26.43
C ASN A 23 -27.00 25.35 -25.68
N THR A 24 -27.86 24.50 -25.09
CA THR A 24 -27.40 23.29 -24.37
C THR A 24 -26.77 22.28 -25.31
N THR A 25 -27.34 22.04 -26.49
CA THR A 25 -26.77 21.16 -27.51
C THR A 25 -25.43 21.68 -28.02
N ALA A 26 -25.30 22.99 -28.27
CA ALA A 26 -24.03 23.61 -28.65
C ALA A 26 -22.97 23.46 -27.53
N HIS A 27 -23.39 23.61 -26.27
CA HIS A 27 -22.53 23.40 -25.11
C HIS A 27 -22.06 21.94 -25.00
N ASN A 28 -22.97 20.95 -25.18
CA ASN A 28 -22.65 19.54 -25.24
C ASN A 28 -21.60 19.24 -26.34
N ILE A 29 -21.82 19.72 -27.56
CA ILE A 29 -20.88 19.50 -28.67
C ILE A 29 -19.51 20.09 -28.35
N SER A 30 -19.47 21.31 -27.80
CA SER A 30 -18.19 21.98 -27.46
C SER A 30 -17.38 21.28 -26.37
N ASN A 31 -18.04 20.53 -25.49
CA ASN A 31 -17.42 19.83 -24.36
C ASN A 31 -17.40 18.30 -24.53
N ALA A 32 -17.74 17.78 -25.71
CA ALA A 32 -17.85 16.34 -25.94
C ALA A 32 -16.57 15.56 -25.63
N ASP A 33 -15.40 16.14 -25.89
CA ASP A 33 -14.08 15.55 -25.65
C ASP A 33 -13.49 15.88 -24.26
N VAL A 34 -14.19 16.68 -23.44
CA VAL A 34 -13.71 17.04 -22.09
C VAL A 34 -13.91 15.85 -21.15
N LYS A 35 -12.81 15.38 -20.55
CA LYS A 35 -12.85 14.25 -19.62
C LYS A 35 -13.73 14.57 -18.42
N GLY A 36 -14.70 13.70 -18.15
CA GLY A 36 -15.62 13.83 -17.01
C GLY A 36 -16.86 14.68 -17.31
N TYR A 37 -16.97 15.28 -18.48
CA TYR A 37 -18.17 16.02 -18.89
C TYR A 37 -19.36 15.07 -19.08
N SER A 38 -20.53 15.48 -18.57
CA SER A 38 -21.79 14.75 -18.71
C SER A 38 -22.77 15.50 -19.60
N ARG A 39 -23.42 14.78 -20.52
CA ARG A 39 -24.46 15.32 -21.40
C ARG A 39 -25.54 16.05 -20.60
N GLN A 40 -25.85 17.29 -20.99
CA GLN A 40 -26.89 18.09 -20.35
C GLN A 40 -28.16 18.09 -21.20
N VAL A 41 -29.31 18.04 -20.54
CA VAL A 41 -30.62 17.99 -21.19
C VAL A 41 -31.53 19.03 -20.55
N VAL A 42 -32.24 19.77 -21.40
CA VAL A 42 -33.28 20.70 -20.97
C VAL A 42 -34.57 19.94 -20.63
N ASN A 43 -34.93 19.99 -19.35
CA ASN A 43 -36.17 19.40 -18.85
C ASN A 43 -37.34 20.35 -19.08
N SER A 44 -38.43 19.85 -19.61
CA SER A 44 -39.66 20.63 -19.88
C SER A 44 -40.91 19.85 -19.57
N LYS A 45 -41.95 20.59 -19.25
CA LYS A 45 -43.32 20.05 -19.10
C LYS A 45 -44.33 20.96 -19.82
N ALA A 46 -45.49 20.40 -20.14
CA ALA A 46 -46.59 21.24 -20.64
C ALA A 46 -47.03 22.23 -19.55
N SER A 47 -47.19 23.52 -19.91
CA SER A 47 -47.69 24.53 -19.00
C SER A 47 -49.13 24.23 -18.58
N VAL A 48 -49.56 24.72 -17.42
CA VAL A 48 -50.90 24.47 -16.88
C VAL A 48 -51.96 24.95 -17.84
N PRO A 49 -52.85 24.06 -18.35
CA PRO A 49 -53.88 24.43 -19.30
C PRO A 49 -54.94 25.32 -18.64
N ILE A 50 -55.50 26.25 -19.43
CA ILE A 50 -56.56 27.17 -18.97
C ILE A 50 -57.91 26.70 -19.48
N ARG A 51 -58.94 26.75 -18.60
CA ARG A 51 -60.33 26.48 -19.01
C ARG A 51 -60.88 27.68 -19.79
N VAL A 52 -61.22 27.46 -21.06
CA VAL A 52 -61.63 28.53 -21.96
C VAL A 52 -63.14 28.66 -22.07
N ASN A 53 -63.82 27.55 -22.23
CA ASN A 53 -65.30 27.48 -22.34
C ASN A 53 -65.73 26.06 -22.00
N SER A 54 -67.01 25.90 -21.55
CA SER A 54 -67.57 24.59 -21.25
C SER A 54 -67.70 23.69 -22.47
N ALA A 55 -67.80 24.26 -23.67
CA ALA A 55 -67.91 23.51 -24.93
C ALA A 55 -66.56 23.04 -25.50
N TYR A 56 -65.44 23.76 -25.19
CA TYR A 56 -64.10 23.45 -25.76
C TYR A 56 -63.14 22.86 -24.77
N GLY A 57 -63.48 22.77 -23.47
CA GLY A 57 -62.66 22.17 -22.44
C GLY A 57 -61.46 23.01 -22.04
N MET A 58 -60.28 22.39 -21.96
CA MET A 58 -59.01 23.00 -21.56
C MET A 58 -58.18 23.36 -22.78
N MET A 59 -57.55 24.54 -22.75
CA MET A 59 -56.64 24.98 -23.81
C MET A 59 -55.19 25.01 -23.24
N GLY A 60 -54.24 24.43 -23.98
CA GLY A 60 -52.81 24.43 -23.63
C GLY A 60 -52.20 25.85 -23.68
N THR A 61 -51.31 26.16 -22.79
CA THR A 61 -50.66 27.48 -22.62
C THR A 61 -49.22 27.49 -23.05
N GLY A 62 -48.69 26.37 -23.58
CA GLY A 62 -47.34 26.26 -24.10
C GLY A 62 -46.47 25.28 -23.30
N VAL A 63 -45.17 25.54 -23.26
CA VAL A 63 -44.15 24.72 -22.57
C VAL A 63 -43.51 25.53 -21.46
N GLU A 64 -43.28 24.86 -20.32
CA GLU A 64 -42.53 25.41 -19.17
C GLU A 64 -41.21 24.63 -19.02
N MET A 65 -40.10 25.33 -19.03
CA MET A 65 -38.80 24.72 -18.71
C MET A 65 -38.67 24.57 -17.21
N THR A 66 -38.26 23.37 -16.75
CA THR A 66 -38.08 23.07 -15.32
C THR A 66 -36.61 23.10 -14.88
N GLY A 67 -35.68 23.10 -15.82
CA GLY A 67 -34.22 23.18 -15.54
C GLY A 67 -33.40 22.46 -16.61
N ILE A 68 -32.08 22.54 -16.45
CA ILE A 68 -31.11 21.79 -17.26
C ILE A 68 -30.43 20.81 -16.32
N SER A 69 -30.49 19.52 -16.58
CA SER A 69 -29.89 18.48 -15.75
C SER A 69 -28.91 17.63 -16.53
N GLN A 70 -27.92 17.09 -15.80
CA GLN A 70 -26.98 16.12 -16.32
C GLN A 70 -27.64 14.76 -16.50
N GLN A 71 -27.23 14.04 -17.54
CA GLN A 71 -27.50 12.61 -17.68
C GLN A 71 -26.40 11.79 -17.05
N ARG A 72 -26.63 11.32 -15.82
CA ARG A 72 -25.66 10.56 -15.05
C ARG A 72 -26.33 9.45 -14.24
N ASN A 73 -25.60 8.35 -14.00
CA ASN A 73 -26.09 7.24 -13.19
C ASN A 73 -25.09 6.91 -12.07
N VAL A 74 -25.43 7.28 -10.85
CA VAL A 74 -24.64 7.09 -9.62
C VAL A 74 -24.25 5.62 -9.40
N TYR A 75 -25.07 4.66 -9.84
CA TYR A 75 -24.75 3.24 -9.71
C TYR A 75 -23.47 2.87 -10.49
N TYR A 76 -23.35 3.33 -11.73
CA TYR A 76 -22.16 3.06 -12.54
C TYR A 76 -20.94 3.86 -12.05
N ASP A 77 -21.12 5.07 -11.54
CA ASP A 77 -20.05 5.85 -10.92
C ASP A 77 -19.45 5.10 -9.72
N THR A 78 -20.31 4.61 -8.81
CA THR A 78 -19.88 3.84 -7.63
C THR A 78 -19.17 2.53 -8.02
N LYS A 79 -19.69 1.82 -9.02
CA LYS A 79 -19.07 0.57 -9.51
C LYS A 79 -17.72 0.83 -10.19
N TYR A 80 -17.61 1.89 -10.98
CA TYR A 80 -16.36 2.29 -11.62
C TYR A 80 -15.28 2.59 -10.56
N ARG A 81 -15.59 3.44 -9.59
CA ARG A 81 -14.68 3.82 -8.51
C ARG A 81 -14.18 2.62 -7.71
N ALA A 82 -15.08 1.69 -7.38
CA ALA A 82 -14.72 0.47 -6.68
C ALA A 82 -13.79 -0.44 -7.51
N ALA A 83 -14.00 -0.54 -8.82
CA ALA A 83 -13.14 -1.32 -9.71
C ALA A 83 -11.78 -0.63 -9.94
N ALA A 84 -11.77 0.69 -10.16
CA ALA A 84 -10.56 1.49 -10.36
C ALA A 84 -9.65 1.46 -9.12
N SER A 85 -10.23 1.58 -7.93
CA SER A 85 -9.49 1.49 -6.67
C SER A 85 -8.78 0.14 -6.51
N LYS A 86 -9.46 -0.97 -6.79
CA LYS A 86 -8.85 -2.31 -6.74
C LYS A 86 -7.80 -2.52 -7.83
N TYR A 87 -8.04 -2.00 -9.03
CA TYR A 87 -7.06 -2.02 -10.11
C TYR A 87 -5.75 -1.36 -9.66
N ASN A 88 -5.82 -0.15 -9.14
CA ASN A 88 -4.65 0.62 -8.71
C ASN A 88 -3.92 -0.02 -7.50
N GLU A 89 -4.64 -0.72 -6.61
CA GLU A 89 -4.03 -1.49 -5.53
C GLU A 89 -3.16 -2.64 -6.08
N TYR A 90 -3.73 -3.47 -6.96
CA TYR A 90 -3.00 -4.62 -7.50
C TYR A 90 -1.89 -4.21 -8.46
N ASP A 91 -2.08 -3.14 -9.22
CA ASP A 91 -1.07 -2.61 -10.12
C ASP A 91 0.14 -2.07 -9.35
N ALA A 92 -0.07 -1.34 -8.26
CA ALA A 92 1.00 -0.89 -7.37
C ALA A 92 1.77 -2.07 -6.75
N LYS A 93 1.07 -3.11 -6.26
CA LYS A 93 1.71 -4.33 -5.73
C LYS A 93 2.57 -5.02 -6.79
N LYS A 94 2.02 -5.20 -7.99
CA LYS A 94 2.73 -5.80 -9.12
C LYS A 94 4.00 -5.02 -9.46
N GLU A 95 3.89 -3.70 -9.60
CA GLU A 95 5.00 -2.82 -9.98
C GLU A 95 6.15 -2.92 -8.96
N GLN A 96 5.87 -2.77 -7.67
CA GLN A 96 6.87 -2.79 -6.62
C GLN A 96 7.53 -4.17 -6.45
N ILE A 97 6.76 -5.26 -6.49
CA ILE A 97 7.34 -6.62 -6.37
C ILE A 97 8.15 -6.97 -7.62
N THR A 98 7.75 -6.51 -8.81
CA THR A 98 8.57 -6.66 -10.02
C THR A 98 9.92 -5.95 -9.88
N GLN A 99 9.94 -4.77 -9.26
CA GLN A 99 11.19 -4.07 -8.97
C GLN A 99 12.07 -4.87 -8.00
N LEU A 100 11.50 -5.44 -6.92
CA LEU A 100 12.25 -6.28 -5.98
C LEU A 100 12.84 -7.52 -6.69
N GLN A 101 12.10 -8.14 -7.60
CA GLN A 101 12.58 -9.30 -8.36
C GLN A 101 13.80 -8.97 -9.22
N THR A 102 13.89 -7.75 -9.77
CA THR A 102 15.04 -7.35 -10.60
C THR A 102 16.35 -7.35 -9.83
N TYR A 103 16.33 -7.15 -8.52
CA TYR A 103 17.54 -7.17 -7.68
C TYR A 103 18.07 -8.57 -7.38
N LEU A 104 17.24 -9.61 -7.49
CA LEU A 104 17.70 -11.00 -7.38
C LEU A 104 18.43 -11.47 -8.62
N ASN A 105 18.27 -10.80 -9.76
CA ASN A 105 18.99 -11.01 -11.03
C ASN A 105 19.03 -12.46 -11.56
N GLU A 106 18.12 -13.36 -11.12
CA GLU A 106 18.13 -14.77 -11.56
C GLU A 106 17.94 -14.94 -13.08
N MET A 107 17.27 -14.01 -13.74
CA MET A 107 17.06 -14.03 -15.18
C MET A 107 18.30 -13.60 -15.99
N GLN A 108 19.29 -12.97 -15.36
CA GLN A 108 20.53 -12.59 -16.01
C GLN A 108 21.60 -13.65 -15.77
N SER A 109 21.94 -14.41 -16.80
CA SER A 109 22.75 -15.65 -16.77
C SER A 109 24.12 -15.55 -16.08
N GLU A 110 24.65 -14.34 -15.83
CA GLU A 110 26.01 -14.16 -15.28
C GLU A 110 26.05 -13.71 -13.82
N THR A 111 24.96 -13.14 -13.29
CA THR A 111 24.92 -12.53 -11.94
C THR A 111 23.84 -13.10 -11.03
N GLY A 112 23.03 -14.05 -11.51
CA GLY A 112 22.00 -14.72 -10.71
C GLY A 112 22.58 -15.56 -9.56
N TYR A 113 21.84 -15.69 -8.47
CA TYR A 113 22.26 -16.43 -7.28
C TYR A 113 22.67 -17.87 -7.57
N THR A 114 21.94 -18.57 -8.45
CA THR A 114 22.30 -19.94 -8.90
C THR A 114 23.69 -19.98 -9.50
N LYS A 115 24.06 -19.00 -10.31
CA LYS A 115 25.39 -18.90 -10.92
C LYS A 115 26.48 -18.59 -9.88
N LEU A 116 26.16 -17.72 -8.92
CA LEU A 116 27.09 -17.38 -7.83
C LEU A 116 27.41 -18.60 -6.97
N ILE A 117 26.41 -19.38 -6.58
CA ILE A 117 26.61 -20.62 -5.82
C ILE A 117 27.42 -21.64 -6.65
N SER A 118 27.19 -21.75 -7.96
CA SER A 118 28.01 -22.60 -8.84
C SER A 118 29.47 -22.14 -8.89
N ARG A 119 29.75 -20.84 -8.85
CA ARG A 119 31.12 -20.31 -8.77
C ARG A 119 31.76 -20.61 -7.41
N LEU A 120 30.98 -20.55 -6.32
CA LEU A 120 31.44 -20.95 -4.99
C LEU A 120 31.81 -22.44 -4.97
N ASP A 121 30.93 -23.29 -5.48
CA ASP A 121 31.20 -24.73 -5.60
C ASP A 121 32.47 -25.01 -6.39
N SER A 122 32.66 -24.34 -7.53
CA SER A 122 33.89 -24.47 -8.33
C SER A 122 35.13 -24.04 -7.54
N ALA A 123 35.09 -22.89 -6.85
CA ALA A 123 36.21 -22.42 -6.05
C ALA A 123 36.55 -23.36 -4.86
N MET A 124 35.52 -23.99 -4.27
CA MET A 124 35.70 -25.01 -3.23
C MET A 124 36.34 -26.27 -3.77
N GLN A 125 35.92 -26.73 -4.96
CA GLN A 125 36.49 -27.91 -5.61
C GLN A 125 37.95 -27.68 -6.04
N ASP A 126 38.27 -26.49 -6.57
CA ASP A 126 39.64 -26.11 -6.91
C ASP A 126 40.54 -26.11 -5.65
N LEU A 127 40.07 -25.52 -4.54
CA LEU A 127 40.74 -25.54 -3.25
C LEU A 127 40.90 -27.00 -2.75
N SER A 128 39.92 -27.87 -2.95
CA SER A 128 39.99 -29.28 -2.54
C SER A 128 41.05 -30.07 -3.35
N THR A 129 41.45 -29.58 -4.51
CA THR A 129 42.50 -30.21 -5.31
C THR A 129 43.88 -29.96 -4.76
N SER A 130 44.12 -28.76 -4.21
CA SER A 130 45.41 -28.38 -3.57
C SER A 130 45.16 -27.49 -2.36
N PRO A 131 44.80 -28.05 -1.21
CA PRO A 131 44.38 -27.29 0.00
C PRO A 131 45.50 -26.42 0.61
N SER A 132 46.77 -26.74 0.31
CA SER A 132 47.92 -25.98 0.77
C SER A 132 48.30 -24.78 -0.12
N ASP A 133 47.74 -24.68 -1.34
CA ASP A 133 48.06 -23.60 -2.28
C ASP A 133 47.37 -22.27 -1.88
N ALA A 134 48.21 -21.25 -1.68
CA ALA A 134 47.80 -19.93 -1.28
C ALA A 134 46.87 -19.26 -2.32
N THR A 135 47.01 -19.60 -3.64
CA THR A 135 46.22 -19.04 -4.70
C THR A 135 44.75 -19.51 -4.61
N TYR A 136 44.55 -20.82 -4.43
CA TYR A 136 43.20 -21.40 -4.31
C TYR A 136 42.52 -20.97 -3.02
N ARG A 137 43.29 -20.83 -1.89
CA ARG A 137 42.77 -20.27 -0.64
C ARG A 137 42.25 -18.84 -0.84
N THR A 138 43.06 -17.99 -1.49
CA THR A 138 42.66 -16.62 -1.81
C THR A 138 41.48 -16.55 -2.72
N GLN A 139 41.43 -17.39 -3.79
CA GLN A 139 40.28 -17.45 -4.71
C GLN A 139 38.97 -17.83 -4.02
N PHE A 140 39.03 -18.83 -3.12
CA PHE A 140 37.85 -19.23 -2.33
C PHE A 140 37.37 -18.10 -1.41
N ILE A 141 38.27 -17.47 -0.65
CA ILE A 141 37.93 -16.35 0.25
C ILE A 141 37.30 -15.18 -0.54
N GLN A 142 37.88 -14.84 -1.71
CA GLN A 142 37.34 -13.78 -2.58
C GLN A 142 35.99 -14.16 -3.18
N ALA A 143 35.78 -15.41 -3.59
CA ALA A 143 34.50 -15.87 -4.10
C ALA A 143 33.40 -15.77 -3.04
N MET A 144 33.71 -16.13 -1.79
CA MET A 144 32.81 -15.98 -0.65
C MET A 144 32.55 -14.50 -0.34
N GLY A 145 33.58 -13.65 -0.33
CA GLY A 145 33.43 -12.21 -0.16
C GLY A 145 32.50 -11.59 -1.21
N ASN A 146 32.71 -11.91 -2.49
CA ASN A 146 31.83 -11.44 -3.57
C ASN A 146 30.38 -11.91 -3.39
N PHE A 147 30.20 -13.14 -2.88
CA PHE A 147 28.84 -13.64 -2.60
C PHE A 147 28.16 -12.87 -1.47
N THR A 148 28.87 -12.63 -0.36
CA THR A 148 28.33 -11.82 0.75
C THR A 148 28.01 -10.39 0.31
N ASP A 149 28.85 -9.78 -0.53
CA ASP A 149 28.64 -8.41 -1.04
C ASP A 149 27.38 -8.32 -1.91
N ILE A 150 27.12 -9.31 -2.77
CA ILE A 150 25.92 -9.32 -3.61
C ILE A 150 24.64 -9.49 -2.78
N VAL A 151 24.64 -10.37 -1.78
CA VAL A 151 23.49 -10.53 -0.88
C VAL A 151 23.25 -9.23 -0.11
N LYS A 152 24.32 -8.60 0.38
CA LYS A 152 24.24 -7.30 1.07
C LYS A 152 23.71 -6.20 0.17
N GLU A 153 24.17 -6.12 -1.07
CA GLU A 153 23.68 -5.14 -2.05
C GLU A 153 22.19 -5.34 -2.35
N THR A 154 21.75 -6.60 -2.47
CA THR A 154 20.31 -6.90 -2.61
C THR A 154 19.49 -6.41 -1.42
N ALA A 155 19.96 -6.65 -0.20
CA ALA A 155 19.30 -6.18 1.00
C ALA A 155 19.25 -4.63 1.10
N ILE A 156 20.34 -3.95 0.72
CA ILE A 156 20.39 -2.48 0.62
C ILE A 156 19.39 -1.96 -0.44
N ASN A 157 19.28 -2.62 -1.58
CA ASN A 157 18.33 -2.23 -2.62
C ASN A 157 16.89 -2.43 -2.17
N TYR A 158 16.59 -3.47 -1.38
CA TYR A 158 15.28 -3.66 -0.76
C TYR A 158 14.93 -2.52 0.22
N GLN A 159 15.88 -2.12 1.07
CA GLN A 159 15.69 -0.94 1.95
C GLN A 159 15.49 0.35 1.15
N LYS A 160 16.24 0.53 0.06
CA LYS A 160 16.06 1.69 -0.81
C LYS A 160 14.67 1.73 -1.44
N THR A 161 14.18 0.58 -1.92
CA THR A 161 12.79 0.49 -2.42
C THR A 161 11.78 0.78 -1.31
N GLN A 162 12.02 0.32 -0.07
CA GLN A 162 11.18 0.66 1.08
C GLN A 162 11.13 2.17 1.33
N GLN A 163 12.26 2.87 1.19
CA GLN A 163 12.34 4.32 1.29
C GLN A 163 11.58 5.02 0.16
N ASP A 164 11.74 4.54 -1.07
CA ASP A 164 11.08 5.12 -2.25
C ASP A 164 9.55 4.98 -2.12
N ILE A 165 9.06 3.80 -1.73
CA ILE A 165 7.64 3.57 -1.43
C ILE A 165 7.15 4.49 -0.31
N ASN A 166 7.94 4.64 0.75
CA ASN A 166 7.60 5.52 1.87
C ASN A 166 7.41 6.98 1.43
N ASN A 167 8.29 7.48 0.55
CA ASN A 167 8.19 8.81 -0.03
C ASN A 167 6.98 8.93 -0.98
N GLU A 168 6.69 7.91 -1.78
CA GLU A 168 5.52 7.87 -2.67
C GLU A 168 4.21 7.93 -1.88
N ILE A 169 4.12 7.22 -0.76
CA ILE A 169 2.98 7.30 0.17
C ILE A 169 2.76 8.73 0.65
N ALA A 170 3.83 9.45 1.04
CA ALA A 170 3.72 10.85 1.47
C ALA A 170 3.12 11.74 0.38
N ILE A 171 3.62 11.63 -0.85
CA ILE A 171 3.13 12.39 -2.01
C ILE A 171 1.64 12.09 -2.28
N HIS A 172 1.24 10.83 -2.18
CA HIS A 172 -0.16 10.45 -2.40
C HIS A 172 -1.09 10.93 -1.27
N VAL A 173 -0.64 10.95 -0.03
CA VAL A 173 -1.39 11.54 1.09
C VAL A 173 -1.61 13.05 0.87
N ASP A 174 -0.59 13.77 0.44
CA ASP A 174 -0.71 15.19 0.09
C ASP A 174 -1.67 15.41 -1.09
N THR A 175 -1.65 14.51 -2.07
CA THR A 175 -2.58 14.54 -3.21
C THR A 175 -4.02 14.32 -2.75
N VAL A 176 -4.28 13.36 -1.85
CA VAL A 176 -5.61 13.12 -1.24
C VAL A 176 -6.10 14.39 -0.55
N ASN A 177 -5.27 15.05 0.25
CA ASN A 177 -5.61 16.30 0.95
C ASN A 177 -5.93 17.44 -0.03
N SER A 178 -5.15 17.57 -1.10
CA SER A 178 -5.38 18.57 -2.13
C SER A 178 -6.72 18.36 -2.84
N ILE A 179 -7.02 17.12 -3.25
CA ILE A 179 -8.30 16.76 -3.88
C ILE A 179 -9.46 16.99 -2.92
N ALA A 180 -9.33 16.60 -1.66
CA ALA A 180 -10.35 16.82 -0.63
C ALA A 180 -10.70 18.31 -0.49
N SER A 181 -9.70 19.19 -0.44
CA SER A 181 -9.85 20.63 -0.35
C SER A 181 -10.54 21.23 -1.59
N GLN A 182 -10.24 20.70 -2.78
CA GLN A 182 -10.90 21.12 -4.03
C GLN A 182 -12.36 20.69 -4.05
N ILE A 183 -12.67 19.45 -3.64
CA ILE A 183 -14.04 18.95 -3.52
C ILE A 183 -14.84 19.81 -2.54
N PHE A 184 -14.27 20.15 -1.38
CA PHE A 184 -14.89 21.03 -0.40
C PHE A 184 -15.24 22.40 -0.98
N THR A 185 -14.30 23.00 -1.72
CA THR A 185 -14.53 24.29 -2.40
C THR A 185 -15.67 24.19 -3.41
N LEU A 186 -15.68 23.14 -4.23
CA LEU A 186 -16.75 22.90 -5.21
C LEU A 186 -18.10 22.65 -4.55
N ASN A 187 -18.15 21.93 -3.43
CA ASN A 187 -19.38 21.72 -2.66
C ASN A 187 -20.01 23.07 -2.24
N HIS A 188 -19.21 24.01 -1.75
CA HIS A 188 -19.67 25.36 -1.42
C HIS A 188 -20.17 26.15 -2.63
N GLN A 189 -19.44 26.08 -3.75
CA GLN A 189 -19.86 26.77 -4.99
C GLN A 189 -21.19 26.21 -5.53
N ILE A 190 -21.32 24.88 -5.58
CA ILE A 190 -22.53 24.19 -6.00
C ILE A 190 -23.70 24.57 -5.09
N MET A 191 -23.52 24.48 -3.77
CA MET A 191 -24.55 24.82 -2.79
C MET A 191 -25.04 26.27 -2.96
N ASN A 192 -24.12 27.23 -3.18
CA ASN A 192 -24.48 28.64 -3.40
C ASN A 192 -25.35 28.87 -4.65
N ILE A 193 -25.12 28.10 -5.72
CA ILE A 193 -25.91 28.18 -6.96
C ILE A 193 -27.26 27.49 -6.77
N GLU A 194 -27.26 26.27 -6.20
CA GLU A 194 -28.45 25.42 -6.13
C GLU A 194 -29.45 25.86 -5.08
N THR A 195 -29.01 26.51 -3.99
CA THR A 195 -29.89 27.16 -3.01
C THR A 195 -30.73 28.27 -3.66
N ARG A 196 -30.30 28.84 -4.78
CA ARG A 196 -31.03 29.83 -5.57
C ARG A 196 -31.77 29.22 -6.76
N TRP A 197 -32.03 27.91 -6.72
CA TRP A 197 -32.71 27.14 -7.77
C TRP A 197 -31.98 27.09 -9.12
N GLY A 198 -30.67 27.37 -9.15
CA GLY A 198 -29.80 27.11 -10.28
C GLY A 198 -29.35 25.65 -10.31
N ASN A 199 -28.88 25.14 -11.45
CA ASN A 199 -28.22 23.86 -11.57
C ASN A 199 -26.74 24.09 -11.89
N ALA A 200 -25.85 23.56 -11.05
CA ALA A 200 -24.40 23.76 -11.17
C ALA A 200 -23.74 22.59 -11.91
N ASN A 201 -24.27 22.21 -13.09
CA ASN A 201 -23.89 20.97 -13.80
C ASN A 201 -22.37 20.86 -14.04
N ASP A 202 -21.70 21.91 -14.56
CA ASP A 202 -20.28 21.86 -14.88
C ASP A 202 -19.41 21.74 -13.63
N LEU A 203 -19.81 22.37 -12.51
CA LEU A 203 -19.11 22.22 -11.23
C LEU A 203 -19.32 20.82 -10.62
N ARG A 204 -20.51 20.24 -10.83
CA ARG A 204 -20.76 18.85 -10.45
C ARG A 204 -19.88 17.90 -11.24
N ASP A 205 -19.70 18.08 -12.56
CA ASP A 205 -18.81 17.27 -13.37
C ASP A 205 -17.35 17.39 -12.91
N GLN A 206 -16.88 18.60 -12.60
CA GLN A 206 -15.54 18.80 -12.03
C GLN A 206 -15.37 18.10 -10.69
N ARG A 207 -16.38 18.17 -9.80
CA ARG A 207 -16.36 17.48 -8.50
C ARG A 207 -16.29 15.98 -8.68
N GLU A 208 -17.09 15.41 -9.54
CA GLU A 208 -17.13 13.98 -9.81
C GLU A 208 -15.82 13.47 -10.43
N ALA A 209 -15.18 14.27 -11.30
CA ALA A 209 -13.86 13.95 -11.84
C ALA A 209 -12.77 13.91 -10.75
N LEU A 210 -12.85 14.80 -9.75
CA LEU A 210 -11.96 14.79 -8.59
C LEU A 210 -12.22 13.56 -7.69
N VAL A 211 -13.47 13.18 -7.51
CA VAL A 211 -13.81 11.95 -6.75
C VAL A 211 -13.31 10.70 -7.48
N ASP A 212 -13.38 10.67 -8.81
CA ASP A 212 -12.81 9.58 -9.60
C ASP A 212 -11.29 9.49 -9.40
N GLN A 213 -10.55 10.62 -9.45
CA GLN A 213 -9.11 10.67 -9.17
C GLN A 213 -8.79 10.26 -7.72
N LEU A 214 -9.61 10.66 -6.75
CA LEU A 214 -9.45 10.26 -5.36
C LEU A 214 -9.62 8.73 -5.20
N SER A 215 -10.54 8.13 -5.96
CA SER A 215 -10.80 6.69 -5.92
C SER A 215 -9.63 5.84 -6.46
N ASP A 216 -8.75 6.41 -7.27
CA ASP A 216 -7.52 5.73 -7.70
C ASP A 216 -6.52 5.58 -6.55
N LEU A 217 -6.45 6.56 -5.65
CA LEU A 217 -5.53 6.60 -4.52
C LEU A 217 -6.04 5.81 -3.31
N VAL A 218 -7.32 5.99 -2.99
CA VAL A 218 -8.01 5.33 -1.87
C VAL A 218 -9.49 5.16 -2.22
N ASN A 219 -10.09 4.02 -1.88
CA ASN A 219 -11.51 3.83 -2.17
C ASN A 219 -12.38 4.79 -1.35
N VAL A 220 -13.34 5.38 -2.04
CA VAL A 220 -14.26 6.35 -1.45
C VAL A 220 -15.72 5.91 -1.62
N THR A 221 -16.51 6.26 -0.64
CA THR A 221 -17.97 6.15 -0.70
C THR A 221 -18.56 7.55 -0.75
N VAL A 222 -19.44 7.78 -1.74
CA VAL A 222 -20.11 9.07 -1.93
C VAL A 222 -21.58 8.93 -1.57
N THR A 223 -22.09 9.90 -0.81
CA THR A 223 -23.51 10.00 -0.48
C THR A 223 -23.99 11.41 -0.80
N GLU A 224 -25.05 11.52 -1.61
CA GLU A 224 -25.69 12.79 -1.90
C GLU A 224 -27.16 12.77 -1.44
N VAL A 225 -27.53 13.67 -0.55
CA VAL A 225 -28.87 13.75 0.05
C VAL A 225 -29.41 15.17 -0.10
N PRO A 226 -30.63 15.36 -0.64
CA PRO A 226 -31.24 16.68 -0.72
C PRO A 226 -31.40 17.34 0.65
N ILE A 227 -31.06 18.61 0.74
CA ILE A 227 -31.30 19.41 1.96
C ILE A 227 -32.78 19.81 2.00
N MET A 228 -33.43 19.53 3.12
CA MET A 228 -34.84 19.81 3.34
C MET A 228 -35.04 21.00 4.28
N TYR A 229 -36.00 21.87 3.96
CA TYR A 229 -36.49 22.90 4.88
C TYR A 229 -37.79 22.43 5.56
N GLY A 230 -37.90 22.65 6.87
CA GLY A 230 -39.02 22.20 7.67
C GLY A 230 -38.81 20.82 8.28
N LEU A 231 -39.78 20.36 9.06
CA LEU A 231 -39.76 19.09 9.78
C LEU A 231 -40.98 18.24 9.40
N GLY A 232 -40.79 16.93 9.34
CA GLY A 232 -41.84 15.95 9.08
C GLY A 232 -42.37 15.97 7.63
N GLU A 233 -43.67 15.70 7.46
CA GLU A 233 -44.30 15.57 6.14
C GLU A 233 -44.44 16.89 5.35
N GLU A 234 -44.26 18.03 6.03
CA GLU A 234 -44.31 19.38 5.43
C GLU A 234 -42.93 19.86 4.94
N ALA A 235 -41.89 19.05 5.09
CA ALA A 235 -40.55 19.41 4.66
C ALA A 235 -40.46 19.59 3.13
N THR A 236 -39.89 20.71 2.69
CA THR A 236 -39.68 21.05 1.28
C THR A 236 -38.21 21.01 0.91
N LYS A 237 -37.88 20.61 -0.32
CA LYS A 237 -36.51 20.62 -0.81
C LYS A 237 -35.98 22.04 -0.91
N SER A 238 -34.75 22.26 -0.46
CA SER A 238 -34.07 23.55 -0.55
C SER A 238 -33.57 23.90 -1.97
N GLY A 239 -33.51 22.91 -2.85
CA GLY A 239 -32.83 22.98 -4.14
C GLY A 239 -31.40 22.46 -4.09
N ALA A 240 -30.70 22.60 -2.95
CA ALA A 240 -29.33 22.10 -2.76
C ALA A 240 -29.30 20.68 -2.18
N SER A 241 -28.17 20.00 -2.36
CA SER A 241 -27.89 18.68 -1.81
C SER A 241 -26.65 18.72 -0.91
N ARG A 242 -26.65 17.91 0.15
CA ARG A 242 -25.47 17.56 0.94
C ARG A 242 -24.70 16.49 0.20
N PHE A 243 -23.43 16.77 -0.10
CA PHE A 243 -22.53 15.83 -0.77
C PHE A 243 -21.39 15.44 0.18
N GLU A 244 -21.37 14.18 0.54
CA GLU A 244 -20.45 13.64 1.53
C GLU A 244 -19.55 12.59 0.87
N VAL A 245 -18.23 12.72 1.09
CA VAL A 245 -17.21 11.76 0.65
C VAL A 245 -16.60 11.12 1.89
N ARG A 246 -16.60 9.79 1.94
CA ARG A 246 -16.05 9.00 3.04
C ARG A 246 -14.91 8.11 2.55
N ILE A 247 -13.91 7.93 3.42
CA ILE A 247 -12.91 6.87 3.32
C ILE A 247 -13.20 5.87 4.45
N GLY A 248 -13.54 4.63 4.09
CA GLY A 248 -14.04 3.67 5.07
C GLY A 248 -15.27 4.19 5.79
N ASN A 249 -15.20 4.29 7.11
CA ASN A 249 -16.32 4.80 7.94
C ASN A 249 -16.19 6.29 8.30
N THR A 250 -15.08 6.94 7.95
CA THR A 250 -14.81 8.33 8.35
C THR A 250 -15.12 9.28 7.20
N VAL A 251 -15.82 10.39 7.52
CA VAL A 251 -16.09 11.48 6.58
C VAL A 251 -14.77 12.21 6.28
N LEU A 252 -14.41 12.30 5.00
CA LEU A 252 -13.29 13.10 4.53
C LEU A 252 -13.74 14.53 4.22
N VAL A 253 -14.84 14.67 3.47
CA VAL A 253 -15.39 15.97 3.06
C VAL A 253 -16.90 15.93 3.15
N ASP A 254 -17.48 16.97 3.76
CA ASP A 254 -18.90 17.30 3.66
C ASP A 254 -19.09 18.82 3.39
N GLU A 255 -20.26 19.36 3.68
CA GLU A 255 -20.55 20.80 3.53
C GLU A 255 -19.98 21.67 4.64
N MET A 256 -19.60 21.11 5.78
CA MET A 256 -19.17 21.84 6.97
C MET A 256 -17.68 21.67 7.24
N GLU A 257 -17.12 20.51 6.90
CA GLU A 257 -15.79 20.10 7.31
C GLU A 257 -15.03 19.42 6.16
N CYS A 258 -13.75 19.71 6.07
CA CYS A 258 -12.79 18.98 5.25
C CYS A 258 -11.70 18.44 6.18
N LYS A 259 -11.73 17.13 6.45
CA LYS A 259 -10.68 16.45 7.21
C LYS A 259 -9.47 16.22 6.32
N GLN A 260 -8.31 16.18 6.94
CA GLN A 260 -7.04 15.93 6.27
C GLN A 260 -6.38 14.69 6.84
N LEU A 261 -5.59 14.02 6.05
CA LEU A 261 -4.67 12.99 6.48
C LEU A 261 -3.31 13.63 6.81
N ARG A 262 -2.62 13.09 7.80
CA ARG A 262 -1.26 13.49 8.18
C ARG A 262 -0.36 12.28 8.21
N ILE A 263 0.88 12.48 7.84
CA ILE A 263 1.93 11.49 8.01
C ILE A 263 2.77 11.83 9.24
N ALA A 264 3.17 10.80 9.98
CA ALA A 264 4.14 10.92 11.06
C ALA A 264 5.14 9.77 10.95
N ALA A 265 6.40 10.07 11.16
CA ALA A 265 7.45 9.06 11.22
C ALA A 265 7.24 8.15 12.43
N ARG A 266 7.35 6.84 12.25
CA ARG A 266 7.41 5.87 13.35
C ARG A 266 8.61 6.18 14.22
N GLU A 267 8.43 6.17 15.51
CA GLU A 267 9.52 6.43 16.45
C GLU A 267 10.47 5.22 16.56
N GLU A 268 9.93 4.00 16.41
CA GLU A 268 10.66 2.76 16.47
C GLU A 268 10.27 1.80 15.35
N LYS A 269 11.13 0.82 15.08
CA LYS A 269 10.93 -0.19 14.05
C LYS A 269 9.89 -1.25 14.45
N ILE A 270 9.33 -1.92 13.44
CA ILE A 270 8.48 -3.10 13.62
C ILE A 270 9.29 -4.37 13.29
N ASN A 271 10.11 -4.33 12.25
CA ASN A 271 10.95 -5.44 11.82
C ASN A 271 12.43 -5.07 11.94
N GLN A 272 13.30 -6.06 12.11
CA GLN A 272 14.74 -5.86 12.37
C GLN A 272 15.42 -5.00 11.31
N ASN A 273 15.07 -5.20 10.04
CA ASN A 273 15.72 -4.54 8.91
C ASN A 273 14.91 -3.37 8.33
N ASP A 274 13.81 -2.96 8.99
CA ASP A 274 13.08 -1.78 8.58
C ASP A 274 13.98 -0.53 8.66
N LEU A 275 13.69 0.44 7.79
CA LEU A 275 14.28 1.76 7.90
C LEU A 275 13.70 2.51 9.09
N ASP A 276 14.51 3.39 9.67
CA ASP A 276 14.04 4.32 10.70
C ASP A 276 13.14 5.38 10.07
N GLY A 277 12.07 5.75 10.78
CA GLY A 277 11.21 6.85 10.38
C GLY A 277 10.25 6.55 9.21
N LEU A 278 9.86 5.30 9.00
CA LEU A 278 8.77 4.97 8.09
C LEU A 278 7.47 5.67 8.50
N TYR A 279 6.72 6.19 7.53
CA TYR A 279 5.52 6.98 7.82
C TYR A 279 4.31 6.10 8.16
N ASP A 280 3.62 6.46 9.23
CA ASP A 280 2.25 6.08 9.47
C ASP A 280 1.31 7.24 9.13
N VAL A 281 0.08 6.90 8.73
CA VAL A 281 -0.93 7.89 8.34
C VAL A 281 -1.96 8.04 9.46
N TYR A 282 -2.31 9.27 9.77
CA TYR A 282 -3.24 9.65 10.81
C TYR A 282 -4.30 10.60 10.26
N TRP A 283 -5.47 10.60 10.86
CA TRP A 283 -6.38 11.73 10.69
C TRP A 283 -5.81 12.98 11.36
N ALA A 284 -5.98 14.14 10.74
CA ALA A 284 -5.64 15.40 11.39
C ALA A 284 -6.58 15.62 12.58
N GLY A 285 -5.99 15.81 13.75
CA GLY A 285 -6.71 16.18 14.97
C GLY A 285 -6.97 17.68 15.06
N ILE A 286 -7.57 18.09 16.19
CA ILE A 286 -7.87 19.49 16.47
C ILE A 286 -6.55 20.28 16.54
N ASN A 287 -6.55 21.50 15.97
CA ASN A 287 -5.39 22.40 15.90
C ASN A 287 -4.14 21.80 15.22
N GLY A 288 -4.34 20.82 14.33
CA GLY A 288 -3.25 20.21 13.58
C GLY A 288 -2.43 19.17 14.35
N SER A 289 -2.90 18.68 15.49
CA SER A 289 -2.33 17.51 16.18
C SER A 289 -2.51 16.24 15.34
N LEU A 290 -1.86 15.16 15.74
CA LEU A 290 -2.16 13.82 15.23
C LEU A 290 -3.45 13.32 15.89
N GLY A 291 -4.40 12.88 15.08
CA GLY A 291 -5.62 12.22 15.55
C GLY A 291 -5.47 10.71 15.55
N GLU A 292 -6.55 10.00 15.26
CA GLU A 292 -6.58 8.55 15.19
C GLU A 292 -5.74 8.03 14.01
N LYS A 293 -4.96 6.95 14.24
CA LYS A 293 -4.20 6.28 13.20
C LYS A 293 -5.12 5.69 12.14
N PHE A 294 -4.86 5.96 10.87
CA PHE A 294 -5.63 5.41 9.77
C PHE A 294 -5.21 3.97 9.47
N ASN A 295 -6.13 3.02 9.62
CA ASN A 295 -5.84 1.62 9.37
C ASN A 295 -6.07 1.24 7.89
N PHE A 296 -5.00 1.24 7.10
CA PHE A 296 -5.03 0.77 5.70
C PHE A 296 -5.25 -0.75 5.56
N ASN A 297 -5.02 -1.54 6.60
CA ASN A 297 -5.19 -3.01 6.55
C ASN A 297 -6.64 -3.46 6.80
N SER A 298 -7.57 -2.52 6.95
CA SER A 298 -8.99 -2.84 6.96
C SER A 298 -9.41 -3.43 5.61
N GLU A 299 -10.21 -4.50 5.63
CA GLU A 299 -10.73 -5.17 4.42
C GLU A 299 -11.53 -4.24 3.49
N ASN A 300 -12.04 -3.14 4.03
CA ASN A 300 -12.84 -2.16 3.30
C ASN A 300 -11.99 -1.06 2.65
N VAL A 301 -10.68 -1.05 2.85
CA VAL A 301 -9.77 -0.06 2.24
C VAL A 301 -9.06 -0.71 1.06
N THR A 302 -9.10 -0.04 -0.08
CA THR A 302 -8.41 -0.40 -1.32
C THR A 302 -7.80 0.86 -1.94
N GLY A 303 -7.03 0.74 -2.99
CA GLY A 303 -6.41 1.86 -3.70
C GLY A 303 -4.89 1.81 -3.72
N LYS A 304 -4.29 2.72 -4.48
CA LYS A 304 -2.84 2.72 -4.70
C LYS A 304 -2.05 2.82 -3.39
N ILE A 305 -2.48 3.67 -2.45
CA ILE A 305 -1.79 3.84 -1.16
C ILE A 305 -1.77 2.54 -0.37
N LYS A 306 -2.90 1.80 -0.35
CA LYS A 306 -2.93 0.48 0.29
C LYS A 306 -1.95 -0.49 -0.37
N GLY A 307 -1.94 -0.56 -1.70
CA GLY A 307 -1.00 -1.42 -2.42
C GLY A 307 0.46 -1.14 -2.06
N LEU A 308 0.84 0.13 -1.98
CA LEU A 308 2.16 0.58 -1.56
C LEU A 308 2.47 0.21 -0.10
N MET A 309 1.53 0.43 0.82
CA MET A 309 1.70 0.06 2.23
C MET A 309 1.81 -1.45 2.43
N ASP A 310 1.03 -2.23 1.69
CA ASP A 310 1.07 -3.69 1.76
C ASP A 310 2.43 -4.24 1.31
N VAL A 311 3.07 -3.65 0.30
CA VAL A 311 4.44 -4.06 -0.11
C VAL A 311 5.49 -3.54 0.87
N ARG A 312 5.35 -2.31 1.38
CA ARG A 312 6.31 -1.72 2.32
C ARG A 312 6.39 -2.47 3.64
N ASP A 313 5.24 -2.89 4.18
CA ASP A 313 5.11 -3.46 5.53
C ASP A 313 4.68 -4.95 5.53
N GLY A 314 4.51 -5.57 4.36
CA GLY A 314 3.95 -6.90 4.18
C GLY A 314 4.76 -8.03 4.82
N ASN A 315 4.08 -8.88 5.59
CA ASN A 315 4.67 -9.97 6.38
C ASN A 315 4.01 -11.35 6.14
N ASN A 316 3.26 -11.48 5.04
CA ASN A 316 2.57 -12.72 4.67
C ASN A 316 1.71 -13.31 5.81
N TYR A 317 0.85 -12.49 6.42
CA TYR A 317 0.01 -12.86 7.59
C TYR A 317 0.78 -13.33 8.85
N ASN A 318 2.09 -13.20 8.89
CA ASN A 318 2.91 -13.75 9.96
C ASN A 318 3.66 -12.65 10.75
N PRO A 319 2.97 -11.76 11.48
CA PRO A 319 3.63 -10.87 12.41
C PRO A 319 4.15 -11.68 13.60
N PHE A 320 5.11 -11.12 14.34
CA PHE A 320 5.43 -11.67 15.66
C PHE A 320 4.17 -11.62 16.53
N SER A 321 3.76 -12.76 17.09
CA SER A 321 2.56 -12.82 17.93
C SER A 321 2.68 -13.86 19.03
N GLY A 322 2.09 -13.56 20.18
CA GLY A 322 2.07 -14.44 21.33
C GLY A 322 1.00 -14.03 22.33
N SER A 323 1.06 -14.62 23.52
CA SER A 323 0.18 -14.30 24.65
C SER A 323 0.99 -13.78 25.83
N ILE A 324 0.46 -12.81 26.54
CA ILE A 324 1.11 -12.21 27.70
C ILE A 324 1.09 -13.20 28.86
N LYS A 325 2.27 -13.68 29.28
CA LYS A 325 2.46 -14.65 30.36
C LYS A 325 2.58 -14.00 31.72
N SER A 326 3.42 -12.99 31.81
CA SER A 326 3.65 -12.25 33.04
C SER A 326 4.09 -10.82 32.76
N MET A 327 3.90 -9.95 33.73
CA MET A 327 4.23 -8.53 33.62
C MET A 327 4.87 -8.07 34.92
N THR A 328 5.87 -7.18 34.80
CA THR A 328 6.45 -6.47 35.92
C THR A 328 6.08 -5.00 35.80
N THR A 329 5.31 -4.49 36.76
CA THR A 329 4.88 -3.10 36.82
C THR A 329 5.94 -2.22 37.45
N GLY A 330 5.91 -0.93 37.14
CA GLY A 330 6.82 0.07 37.71
C GLY A 330 7.80 0.60 36.64
N SER A 331 8.91 1.18 37.09
CA SER A 331 9.95 1.70 36.19
C SER A 331 11.30 1.10 36.59
N PRO A 332 11.90 0.23 35.77
CA PRO A 332 11.47 -0.21 34.42
C PRO A 332 10.34 -1.24 34.43
N ALA A 333 9.36 -1.08 33.55
CA ALA A 333 8.35 -2.08 33.30
C ALA A 333 8.84 -3.13 32.28
N SER A 334 8.37 -4.39 32.41
CA SER A 334 8.67 -5.45 31.45
C SER A 334 7.48 -6.40 31.26
N VAL A 335 7.45 -7.06 30.10
CA VAL A 335 6.43 -8.06 29.78
C VAL A 335 7.06 -9.32 29.24
N VAL A 336 6.58 -10.48 29.70
CA VAL A 336 6.94 -11.79 29.17
C VAL A 336 5.82 -12.27 28.25
N VAL A 337 6.19 -12.59 27.02
CA VAL A 337 5.26 -13.05 25.98
C VAL A 337 5.63 -14.47 25.58
N ASP A 338 4.72 -15.42 25.79
CA ASP A 338 4.87 -16.78 25.25
C ASP A 338 4.44 -16.79 23.79
N MET A 339 5.28 -17.33 22.93
CA MET A 339 5.03 -17.41 21.50
C MET A 339 3.87 -18.36 21.18
N ALA A 340 3.06 -17.98 20.20
CA ALA A 340 2.01 -18.88 19.69
C ALA A 340 2.57 -20.15 19.02
N LYS A 341 3.78 -20.05 18.47
CA LYS A 341 4.58 -21.16 17.91
C LYS A 341 6.05 -20.89 18.20
N PRO A 342 6.85 -21.93 18.57
CA PRO A 342 8.29 -21.79 18.68
C PRO A 342 8.89 -21.22 17.38
N VAL A 343 9.87 -20.35 17.50
CA VAL A 343 10.56 -19.71 16.39
C VAL A 343 12.04 -20.02 16.43
N SER A 344 12.58 -20.50 15.33
CA SER A 344 14.03 -20.67 15.18
C SER A 344 14.74 -19.31 15.13
N LEU A 345 15.99 -19.23 15.64
CA LEU A 345 16.76 -18.00 15.68
C LEU A 345 16.97 -17.39 14.28
N ASP A 346 17.14 -18.25 13.27
CA ASP A 346 17.36 -17.84 11.88
C ASP A 346 16.16 -17.07 11.32
N LYS A 347 14.94 -17.39 11.75
CA LYS A 347 13.68 -16.73 11.33
C LYS A 347 13.28 -15.52 12.18
N LEU A 348 14.05 -15.22 13.22
CA LEU A 348 13.73 -14.13 14.13
C LEU A 348 13.89 -12.77 13.44
N ASN A 349 12.80 -12.00 13.37
CA ASN A 349 12.76 -10.68 12.72
C ASN A 349 12.34 -9.56 13.70
N LEU A 350 12.84 -9.63 14.95
CA LEU A 350 12.60 -8.60 15.97
C LEU A 350 13.68 -7.52 15.91
N PRO A 351 13.36 -6.22 15.96
CA PRO A 351 14.34 -5.16 16.12
C PRO A 351 14.85 -5.09 17.57
N ASP A 352 16.05 -4.52 17.78
CA ASP A 352 16.62 -4.31 19.13
C ASP A 352 15.71 -3.45 20.00
N LYS A 353 15.12 -2.41 19.40
CA LYS A 353 14.13 -1.50 19.96
C LYS A 353 12.96 -1.47 19.00
N GLY A 354 11.76 -1.45 19.52
CA GLY A 354 10.60 -1.56 18.65
C GLY A 354 9.28 -1.24 19.33
N ILE A 355 8.21 -1.42 18.53
CA ILE A 355 6.84 -1.21 18.95
C ILE A 355 6.17 -2.56 19.15
N ILE A 356 5.58 -2.77 20.31
CA ILE A 356 4.75 -3.94 20.61
C ILE A 356 3.33 -3.50 21.02
N THR A 357 2.33 -4.13 20.45
CA THR A 357 0.93 -3.93 20.82
C THR A 357 0.52 -4.99 21.83
N LEU A 358 0.18 -4.56 23.04
CA LEU A 358 -0.32 -5.40 24.12
C LEU A 358 -1.80 -5.07 24.33
N ASN A 359 -2.70 -6.03 24.17
CA ASN A 359 -4.14 -5.83 24.36
C ASN A 359 -4.67 -4.55 23.66
N CYS A 360 -4.32 -4.36 22.39
CA CYS A 360 -4.71 -3.20 21.55
C CYS A 360 -4.10 -1.84 21.96
N LYS A 361 -3.12 -1.79 22.87
CA LYS A 361 -2.35 -0.58 23.19
C LYS A 361 -0.92 -0.72 22.70
N GLU A 362 -0.39 0.34 22.09
CA GLU A 362 1.00 0.38 21.61
C GLU A 362 1.95 0.76 22.76
N TYR A 363 3.03 -0.02 22.89
CA TYR A 363 4.14 0.19 23.83
C TYR A 363 5.45 0.11 23.07
N PHE A 364 6.45 0.79 23.60
CA PHE A 364 7.82 0.80 23.08
C PHE A 364 8.72 0.05 24.04
N TYR A 365 9.58 -0.80 23.52
CA TYR A 365 10.56 -1.53 24.31
C TYR A 365 11.99 -1.16 23.92
N ASP A 366 12.92 -1.24 24.88
CA ASP A 366 14.35 -0.99 24.69
C ASP A 366 15.14 -2.24 25.06
N GLY A 367 15.05 -3.27 24.23
CA GLY A 367 15.71 -4.55 24.38
C GLY A 367 14.79 -5.69 24.77
N PHE A 368 15.26 -6.91 24.48
CA PHE A 368 14.55 -8.14 24.80
C PHE A 368 15.51 -9.28 25.16
N ASP A 369 15.01 -10.27 25.92
CA ASP A 369 15.64 -11.57 26.10
C ASP A 369 14.69 -12.65 25.58
N GLY A 370 15.24 -13.71 24.95
CA GLY A 370 14.50 -14.89 24.49
C GLY A 370 14.90 -16.13 25.29
N GLU A 371 13.95 -17.02 25.56
CA GLU A 371 14.17 -18.31 26.20
C GLU A 371 14.08 -19.43 25.17
N TYR A 372 15.05 -20.35 25.19
CA TYR A 372 15.06 -21.53 24.32
C TYR A 372 14.39 -22.73 24.99
N ASP A 373 13.72 -23.56 24.18
CA ASP A 373 13.27 -24.89 24.58
C ASP A 373 14.39 -25.94 24.44
N ALA A 374 14.04 -27.22 24.68
CA ALA A 374 14.99 -28.33 24.57
C ALA A 374 15.47 -28.60 23.13
N ASP A 375 14.68 -28.21 22.13
CA ASP A 375 15.01 -28.31 20.70
C ASP A 375 15.69 -27.05 20.17
N HIS A 376 16.07 -26.14 21.08
CA HIS A 376 16.74 -24.87 20.80
C HIS A 376 15.94 -23.91 19.91
N ASN A 377 14.61 -23.91 20.05
CA ASN A 377 13.72 -22.91 19.48
C ASN A 377 13.31 -21.89 20.55
N LEU A 378 13.11 -20.66 20.14
CA LEU A 378 12.65 -19.56 20.99
C LEU A 378 11.15 -19.70 21.25
N VAL A 379 10.78 -19.83 22.53
CA VAL A 379 9.40 -20.07 22.98
C VAL A 379 8.81 -18.91 23.75
N SER A 380 9.64 -18.07 24.35
CA SER A 380 9.21 -16.95 25.20
C SER A 380 10.15 -15.77 25.03
N PHE A 381 9.61 -14.55 25.11
CA PHE A 381 10.40 -13.31 25.04
C PHE A 381 10.05 -12.38 26.20
N THR A 382 11.07 -11.81 26.82
CA THR A 382 10.93 -10.76 27.84
C THR A 382 11.30 -9.42 27.22
N PHE A 383 10.31 -8.58 26.96
CA PHE A 383 10.52 -7.21 26.48
C PHE A 383 10.77 -6.28 27.67
N LYS A 384 11.78 -5.42 27.56
CA LYS A 384 12.32 -4.62 28.66
C LYS A 384 12.06 -3.13 28.45
N ASN A 385 12.10 -2.40 29.58
CA ASN A 385 12.02 -0.93 29.60
C ASN A 385 10.81 -0.39 28.83
N LEU A 386 9.64 -0.98 29.07
CA LEU A 386 8.41 -0.59 28.37
C LEU A 386 8.05 0.86 28.70
N THR A 387 7.75 1.61 27.64
CA THR A 387 7.25 2.99 27.68
C THR A 387 6.04 3.13 26.77
N MET A 388 5.26 4.19 26.93
CA MET A 388 4.14 4.54 26.07
C MET A 388 4.12 6.06 25.86
N ASN A 389 3.41 6.52 24.83
CA ASN A 389 3.21 7.95 24.63
C ASN A 389 1.97 8.40 25.42
N ASP A 390 2.07 9.55 26.08
CA ASP A 390 0.93 10.24 26.70
C ASP A 390 0.06 10.94 25.62
N GLU A 391 -0.98 11.65 26.06
CA GLU A 391 -1.89 12.40 25.17
C GLU A 391 -1.18 13.55 24.40
N ASN A 392 0.01 13.96 24.85
CA ASN A 392 0.82 15.00 24.22
C ASN A 392 1.89 14.41 23.27
N GLY A 393 2.05 13.07 23.24
CA GLY A 393 3.09 12.37 22.50
C GLY A 393 4.43 12.28 23.25
N GLU A 394 4.47 12.58 24.56
CA GLU A 394 5.71 12.44 25.36
C GLU A 394 5.85 11.01 25.88
N ARG A 395 7.10 10.48 25.86
CA ARG A 395 7.43 9.16 26.37
C ARG A 395 7.32 9.11 27.89
N ILE A 396 6.41 8.30 28.39
CA ILE A 396 6.19 8.03 29.81
C ILE A 396 6.39 6.53 30.10
N PRO A 397 6.68 6.14 31.37
CA PRO A 397 6.69 4.73 31.74
C PRO A 397 5.38 4.04 31.39
N ALA A 398 5.44 2.78 30.96
CA ALA A 398 4.25 2.02 30.57
C ALA A 398 3.31 1.84 31.77
N ASP A 399 2.05 2.18 31.57
CA ASP A 399 0.95 1.85 32.48
C ASP A 399 0.33 0.53 32.04
N ILE A 400 0.81 -0.58 32.64
CA ILE A 400 0.35 -1.94 32.40
C ILE A 400 -0.34 -2.48 33.64
N ASP A 401 -1.52 -3.06 33.43
CA ASP A 401 -2.32 -3.68 34.51
C ASP A 401 -2.35 -5.20 34.38
N PRO A 402 -1.58 -5.95 35.21
CA PRO A 402 -1.55 -7.39 35.15
C PRO A 402 -2.93 -8.06 35.33
N SER A 403 -3.85 -7.41 36.03
CA SER A 403 -5.19 -7.96 36.24
C SER A 403 -6.05 -7.94 34.98
N TYR A 404 -5.71 -7.09 34.02
CA TYR A 404 -6.48 -6.87 32.80
C TYR A 404 -5.78 -7.43 31.54
N ASP A 405 -4.45 -7.39 31.51
CA ASP A 405 -3.67 -7.68 30.31
C ASP A 405 -3.12 -9.12 30.26
N LEU A 406 -3.03 -9.86 31.39
CA LEU A 406 -2.55 -11.24 31.40
C LEU A 406 -3.39 -12.15 30.50
N GLY A 407 -2.72 -12.99 29.71
CA GLY A 407 -3.34 -13.94 28.77
C GLY A 407 -3.91 -13.28 27.51
N LYS A 408 -3.79 -11.94 27.36
CA LYS A 408 -4.18 -11.24 26.15
C LYS A 408 -3.11 -11.34 25.07
N GLU A 409 -3.48 -10.96 23.85
CA GLU A 409 -2.60 -11.01 22.70
C GLU A 409 -1.52 -9.91 22.78
N ALA A 410 -0.30 -10.31 22.44
CA ALA A 410 0.84 -9.44 22.21
C ALA A 410 1.26 -9.61 20.74
N VAL A 411 1.35 -8.51 19.99
CA VAL A 411 1.63 -8.52 18.55
C VAL A 411 2.59 -7.40 18.18
N MET A 412 3.49 -7.67 17.22
CA MET A 412 4.31 -6.64 16.58
C MET A 412 3.92 -6.52 15.11
N GLY A 413 3.50 -5.32 14.72
CA GLY A 413 2.96 -5.07 13.39
C GLY A 413 1.55 -5.61 13.20
N GLN A 414 1.04 -5.48 11.99
CA GLN A 414 -0.29 -5.95 11.59
C GLN A 414 -0.18 -7.18 10.70
N LYS A 415 -1.23 -8.01 10.66
CA LYS A 415 -1.33 -9.13 9.72
C LYS A 415 -1.63 -8.59 8.33
N ILE A 416 -0.66 -8.67 7.43
CA ILE A 416 -0.77 -8.13 6.06
C ILE A 416 -0.67 -9.28 5.06
N ASP A 417 -1.71 -9.47 4.23
CA ASP A 417 -1.75 -10.48 3.15
C ASP A 417 -0.93 -10.01 1.95
N CYS A 418 0.35 -9.86 2.16
CA CYS A 418 1.31 -9.53 1.12
C CYS A 418 2.70 -10.02 1.52
N MET A 419 3.40 -10.68 0.63
CA MET A 419 4.83 -10.92 0.76
C MET A 419 5.56 -9.62 0.37
N GLY A 420 5.70 -8.72 1.34
CA GLY A 420 6.33 -7.42 1.15
C GLY A 420 7.83 -7.43 1.44
N ILE A 421 8.40 -6.24 1.52
CA ILE A 421 9.84 -6.06 1.78
C ILE A 421 10.28 -6.71 3.09
N PRO A 422 9.56 -6.56 4.23
CA PRO A 422 9.96 -7.22 5.48
C PRO A 422 9.96 -8.76 5.38
N TYR A 423 9.02 -9.34 4.62
CA TYR A 423 9.01 -10.78 4.37
C TYR A 423 10.25 -11.23 3.63
N TYR A 424 10.60 -10.60 2.49
CA TYR A 424 11.78 -10.99 1.71
C TYR A 424 13.10 -10.70 2.42
N MET A 425 13.16 -9.64 3.23
CA MET A 425 14.32 -9.37 4.09
C MET A 425 14.49 -10.46 5.17
N SER A 426 13.39 -10.95 5.73
CA SER A 426 13.40 -12.07 6.68
C SER A 426 13.90 -13.37 6.03
N GLU A 427 13.48 -13.67 4.80
CA GLU A 427 13.97 -14.82 4.04
C GLU A 427 15.49 -14.71 3.77
N LEU A 428 15.98 -13.52 3.39
CA LEU A 428 17.42 -13.30 3.22
C LEU A 428 18.19 -13.47 4.54
N ASN A 429 17.64 -13.03 5.67
CA ASN A 429 18.26 -13.24 6.98
C ASN A 429 18.28 -14.72 7.37
N GLU A 430 17.19 -15.46 7.11
CA GLU A 430 17.15 -16.92 7.33
C GLU A 430 18.26 -17.59 6.52
N PHE A 431 18.38 -17.23 5.25
CA PHE A 431 19.45 -17.76 4.39
C PHE A 431 20.82 -17.49 4.99
N VAL A 432 21.12 -16.24 5.31
CA VAL A 432 22.43 -15.81 5.80
C VAL A 432 22.78 -16.49 7.13
N ARG A 433 21.86 -16.52 8.08
CA ARG A 433 22.07 -17.09 9.42
C ARG A 433 22.29 -18.59 9.37
N THR A 434 21.45 -19.32 8.66
CA THR A 434 21.56 -20.77 8.51
C THR A 434 22.85 -21.15 7.78
N PHE A 435 23.18 -20.44 6.70
CA PHE A 435 24.42 -20.68 5.95
C PHE A 435 25.66 -20.37 6.77
N ALA A 436 25.67 -19.22 7.44
CA ALA A 436 26.79 -18.82 8.27
C ALA A 436 26.98 -19.75 9.48
N ASN A 437 25.89 -20.15 10.15
CA ASN A 437 25.94 -21.08 11.26
C ASN A 437 26.55 -22.44 10.83
N TYR A 438 26.08 -23.00 9.72
CA TYR A 438 26.62 -24.25 9.19
C TYR A 438 28.11 -24.13 8.86
N MET A 439 28.51 -23.06 8.20
CA MET A 439 29.91 -22.84 7.81
C MET A 439 30.80 -22.62 9.03
N ASN A 440 30.39 -21.77 9.95
CA ASN A 440 31.16 -21.46 11.16
C ASN A 440 31.32 -22.70 12.04
N ASP A 441 30.31 -23.54 12.18
CA ASP A 441 30.40 -24.80 12.91
C ASP A 441 31.49 -25.71 12.36
N LEU A 442 31.63 -25.79 11.06
CA LEU A 442 32.68 -26.59 10.41
C LEU A 442 34.07 -25.95 10.55
N PHE A 443 34.20 -24.67 10.26
CA PHE A 443 35.50 -23.98 10.31
C PHE A 443 36.03 -23.91 11.74
N THR A 444 35.21 -23.63 12.76
CA THR A 444 35.66 -23.63 14.16
C THR A 444 35.99 -25.02 14.71
N SER A 445 35.53 -26.11 14.04
CA SER A 445 35.87 -27.49 14.42
C SER A 445 37.28 -27.94 13.99
N GLY A 446 37.91 -27.19 13.09
CA GLY A 446 39.22 -27.50 12.53
C GLY A 446 40.35 -26.64 13.07
N ALA A 447 41.49 -26.70 12.37
CA ALA A 447 42.64 -25.83 12.63
C ALA A 447 43.11 -25.16 11.34
N ASP A 448 43.72 -23.98 11.50
CA ASP A 448 44.32 -23.24 10.39
C ASP A 448 45.68 -23.85 9.96
N ALA A 449 46.31 -23.26 8.96
CA ALA A 449 47.58 -23.77 8.44
C ALA A 449 48.73 -23.73 9.46
N ASN A 450 48.61 -22.95 10.54
CA ASN A 450 49.58 -22.82 11.61
C ASN A 450 49.31 -23.79 12.78
N GLY A 451 48.16 -24.46 12.77
CA GLY A 451 47.70 -25.34 13.86
C GLY A 451 46.89 -24.63 14.93
N ASP A 452 46.58 -23.35 14.74
CA ASP A 452 45.71 -22.58 15.63
C ASP A 452 44.24 -22.98 15.45
N ALA A 453 43.41 -22.76 16.47
CA ALA A 453 41.97 -23.05 16.40
C ALA A 453 41.29 -22.22 15.30
N GLY A 454 40.37 -22.84 14.59
CA GLY A 454 39.62 -22.18 13.53
C GLY A 454 38.74 -21.02 14.05
N LEU A 455 38.65 -19.99 13.27
CA LEU A 455 37.79 -18.83 13.51
C LEU A 455 36.42 -19.00 12.83
N ASP A 456 35.41 -18.25 13.28
CA ASP A 456 34.19 -18.07 12.51
C ASP A 456 34.53 -17.52 11.13
N PHE A 457 34.09 -18.19 10.08
CA PHE A 457 34.34 -17.77 8.70
C PHE A 457 33.49 -16.58 8.31
N PHE A 458 32.23 -16.62 8.70
CA PHE A 458 31.28 -15.52 8.52
C PHE A 458 30.99 -14.83 9.85
N THR A 459 30.96 -13.51 9.81
CA THR A 459 30.72 -12.69 10.98
C THR A 459 30.11 -11.34 10.60
N THR A 460 29.90 -10.50 11.57
CA THR A 460 29.54 -9.09 11.40
C THR A 460 30.36 -8.25 12.36
N PRO A 461 30.81 -7.04 11.97
CA PRO A 461 31.52 -6.14 12.87
C PRO A 461 30.57 -5.57 13.95
N ASN A 462 31.08 -5.40 15.16
CA ASN A 462 30.42 -4.66 16.22
C ASN A 462 30.52 -3.14 15.99
N VAL A 463 30.00 -2.34 16.92
CA VAL A 463 30.03 -0.87 16.86
C VAL A 463 31.48 -0.33 16.83
N GLU A 464 32.43 -1.05 17.35
CA GLU A 464 33.87 -0.70 17.37
C GLU A 464 34.60 -1.17 16.10
N GLY A 465 33.93 -1.85 15.20
CA GLY A 465 34.52 -2.40 13.97
C GLY A 465 35.30 -3.70 14.18
N VAL A 466 35.11 -4.37 15.32
CA VAL A 466 35.67 -5.68 15.62
C VAL A 466 34.64 -6.76 15.30
N ASP A 467 35.08 -7.85 14.68
CA ASP A 467 34.21 -8.96 14.33
C ASP A 467 33.67 -9.68 15.58
N TYR A 468 32.35 -9.98 15.60
CA TYR A 468 31.76 -10.80 16.65
C TYR A 468 32.27 -12.24 16.55
N VAL A 469 32.44 -12.88 17.71
CA VAL A 469 32.60 -14.34 17.82
C VAL A 469 31.21 -14.92 18.01
N LEU A 470 30.69 -15.62 17.00
CA LEU A 470 29.32 -16.15 16.95
C LEU A 470 29.24 -17.58 17.47
N THR A 471 30.28 -18.40 17.21
CA THR A 471 30.36 -19.80 17.63
C THR A 471 31.26 -19.95 18.82
N ASN A 472 30.72 -20.34 19.97
CA ASN A 472 31.49 -20.61 21.18
C ASN A 472 31.68 -22.13 21.36
N ARG A 473 32.93 -22.55 21.70
CA ARG A 473 33.24 -23.96 21.97
C ARG A 473 33.84 -24.11 23.37
N ASP A 474 33.51 -25.24 24.02
CA ASP A 474 34.13 -25.63 25.28
C ASP A 474 35.57 -26.17 25.06
N ALA A 475 36.25 -26.46 26.17
CA ALA A 475 37.64 -27.01 26.13
C ALA A 475 37.71 -28.39 25.45
N SER A 476 36.58 -29.07 25.29
CA SER A 476 36.44 -30.36 24.59
C SER A 476 36.12 -30.21 23.10
N GLY A 477 35.95 -28.97 22.63
CA GLY A 477 35.62 -28.67 21.25
C GLY A 477 34.12 -28.75 20.90
N ASN A 478 33.23 -28.95 21.88
CA ASN A 478 31.78 -28.96 21.63
C ASN A 478 31.23 -27.53 21.58
N ILE A 479 30.23 -27.32 20.73
CA ILE A 479 29.54 -26.03 20.67
C ILE A 479 28.79 -25.78 21.98
N VAL A 480 28.98 -24.62 22.56
CA VAL A 480 28.27 -24.14 23.74
C VAL A 480 27.04 -23.36 23.28
N LEU A 481 25.86 -24.00 23.33
CA LEU A 481 24.60 -23.34 22.99
C LEU A 481 24.11 -22.52 24.20
N PRO A 482 23.73 -21.23 23.96
CA PRO A 482 23.19 -20.41 25.04
C PRO A 482 21.79 -20.91 25.44
N THR A 483 21.46 -20.81 26.73
CA THR A 483 20.10 -21.11 27.23
C THR A 483 19.12 -19.96 27.08
N THR A 484 19.67 -18.75 26.90
CA THR A 484 18.88 -17.52 26.69
C THR A 484 19.54 -16.71 25.59
N LEU A 485 18.72 -16.08 24.76
CA LEU A 485 19.12 -15.09 23.78
C LEU A 485 18.98 -13.71 24.42
N LYS A 486 20.04 -12.92 24.48
CA LYS A 486 19.93 -11.49 24.77
C LYS A 486 20.23 -10.71 23.50
N ASN A 487 19.42 -9.71 23.23
CA ASN A 487 19.62 -8.88 22.04
C ASN A 487 20.96 -8.12 22.04
N SER A 488 21.60 -7.94 23.21
CA SER A 488 22.94 -7.32 23.35
C SER A 488 24.11 -8.26 23.06
N ASP A 489 23.90 -9.58 23.14
CA ASP A 489 24.98 -10.56 23.09
C ASP A 489 25.46 -10.81 21.64
N ALA A 490 26.71 -11.23 21.50
CA ALA A 490 27.24 -11.76 20.26
C ALA A 490 26.52 -13.07 19.92
N SER A 491 25.68 -13.06 18.91
CA SER A 491 24.90 -14.22 18.48
C SER A 491 24.51 -14.08 17.01
N TYR A 492 24.05 -15.16 16.40
CA TYR A 492 23.54 -15.15 15.01
C TYR A 492 22.32 -14.22 14.82
N TYR A 493 21.65 -13.79 15.89
CA TYR A 493 20.65 -12.73 15.81
C TYR A 493 21.22 -11.42 15.24
N ARG A 494 22.48 -11.07 15.58
CA ARG A 494 23.15 -9.86 15.06
C ARG A 494 23.47 -9.94 13.58
N LEU A 495 23.57 -11.16 13.04
CA LEU A 495 23.91 -11.38 11.64
C LEU A 495 22.64 -11.20 10.78
N THR A 496 22.72 -10.30 9.83
CA THR A 496 21.65 -9.99 8.87
C THR A 496 22.21 -9.91 7.45
N ALA A 497 21.36 -9.95 6.45
CA ALA A 497 21.79 -9.76 5.07
C ALA A 497 22.47 -8.39 4.81
N LEU A 498 22.21 -7.39 5.66
CA LEU A 498 22.81 -6.05 5.54
C LEU A 498 24.25 -5.96 6.04
N ASN A 499 24.66 -6.84 6.95
CA ASN A 499 25.95 -6.74 7.62
C ASN A 499 26.79 -8.01 7.53
N TRP A 500 26.33 -9.00 6.77
CA TRP A 500 27.01 -10.27 6.56
C TRP A 500 28.35 -10.08 5.84
N ALA A 501 29.42 -10.62 6.37
CA ALA A 501 30.76 -10.52 5.78
C ALA A 501 31.64 -11.72 6.13
N VAL A 502 32.66 -11.96 5.31
CA VAL A 502 33.77 -12.87 5.66
C VAL A 502 34.62 -12.23 6.77
N ASN A 503 35.05 -13.02 7.74
CA ASN A 503 35.88 -12.59 8.83
C ASN A 503 37.14 -11.86 8.32
N GLN A 504 37.36 -10.65 8.82
CA GLN A 504 38.44 -9.79 8.35
C GLN A 504 39.84 -10.38 8.55
N ASP A 505 40.05 -11.17 9.59
CA ASP A 505 41.32 -11.82 9.86
C ASP A 505 41.63 -12.92 8.82
N ILE A 506 40.60 -13.67 8.41
CA ILE A 506 40.71 -14.68 7.34
C ILE A 506 40.91 -13.99 5.98
N PHE A 507 40.24 -12.87 5.78
CA PHE A 507 40.33 -12.11 4.52
C PHE A 507 41.73 -11.49 4.33
N LYS A 508 42.40 -11.07 5.43
CA LYS A 508 43.75 -10.50 5.42
C LYS A 508 44.85 -11.55 5.31
N ASP A 509 44.65 -12.73 5.91
CA ASP A 509 45.62 -13.83 5.93
C ASP A 509 44.95 -15.16 5.58
N GLN A 510 45.17 -15.61 4.34
CA GLN A 510 44.62 -16.87 3.83
C GLN A 510 45.11 -18.11 4.60
N ASN A 511 46.19 -18.02 5.40
CA ASN A 511 46.65 -19.12 6.23
C ASN A 511 45.69 -19.40 7.40
N LYS A 512 44.88 -18.43 7.80
CA LYS A 512 43.83 -18.59 8.84
C LYS A 512 42.61 -19.37 8.31
N LEU A 513 42.50 -19.60 6.98
CA LEU A 513 41.45 -20.44 6.44
C LEU A 513 41.62 -21.89 6.88
N VAL A 514 40.64 -22.44 7.52
CA VAL A 514 40.61 -23.86 7.93
C VAL A 514 40.21 -24.74 6.76
N VAL A 515 40.95 -25.81 6.51
CA VAL A 515 40.64 -26.82 5.48
C VAL A 515 40.61 -28.25 6.06
N SER A 516 41.24 -28.48 7.20
CA SER A 516 41.36 -29.78 7.84
C SER A 516 41.24 -29.74 9.36
N TYR A 517 41.22 -30.90 9.99
CA TYR A 517 41.20 -31.03 11.43
C TYR A 517 42.61 -30.84 12.05
N LYS A 518 42.65 -30.44 13.32
CA LYS A 518 43.89 -30.22 14.07
C LYS A 518 44.80 -31.45 14.06
N SER A 519 44.25 -32.65 14.20
CA SER A 519 44.98 -33.92 14.16
C SER A 519 45.78 -34.14 12.83
N ASP A 520 45.25 -33.68 11.71
CA ASP A 520 45.90 -33.82 10.40
C ASP A 520 47.09 -32.84 10.30
N ILE A 521 46.91 -31.61 10.79
CA ILE A 521 47.98 -30.62 10.80
C ILE A 521 49.15 -31.06 11.73
N GLU A 522 48.84 -31.57 12.93
CA GLU A 522 49.82 -32.09 13.88
C GLU A 522 50.62 -33.29 13.30
N GLN A 523 50.00 -34.07 12.42
CA GLN A 523 50.69 -35.17 11.68
C GLN A 523 51.47 -34.68 10.47
N GLY A 524 51.49 -33.39 10.18
CA GLY A 524 52.18 -32.79 9.05
C GLY A 524 51.52 -33.01 7.69
N ASN A 525 50.24 -33.43 7.66
CA ASN A 525 49.48 -33.66 6.41
C ASN A 525 48.92 -32.33 5.91
N LYS A 526 49.69 -31.61 5.10
CA LYS A 526 49.30 -30.32 4.52
C LYS A 526 48.20 -30.40 3.42
N GLU A 527 47.95 -31.58 2.89
CA GLU A 527 46.95 -31.82 1.86
C GLU A 527 45.66 -32.41 2.42
N ALA A 528 45.53 -32.45 3.75
CA ALA A 528 44.31 -32.87 4.40
C ALA A 528 43.19 -31.84 4.14
N LYS A 529 41.96 -32.31 3.90
CA LYS A 529 40.83 -31.51 3.50
C LYS A 529 39.51 -31.93 4.18
N GLY A 530 39.62 -32.59 5.33
CA GLY A 530 38.45 -33.20 6.00
C GLY A 530 37.34 -32.20 6.37
N VAL A 531 37.69 -30.97 6.72
CA VAL A 531 36.69 -29.91 6.95
C VAL A 531 36.09 -29.42 5.62
N LEU A 532 36.95 -29.18 4.62
CA LEU A 532 36.53 -28.68 3.31
C LEU A 532 35.55 -29.65 2.61
N GLU A 533 35.80 -30.98 2.70
CA GLU A 533 34.89 -31.99 2.17
C GLU A 533 33.49 -31.91 2.75
N LYS A 534 33.36 -31.60 4.06
CA LYS A 534 32.07 -31.36 4.72
C LYS A 534 31.42 -30.07 4.26
N VAL A 535 32.21 -29.02 4.06
CA VAL A 535 31.71 -27.73 3.52
C VAL A 535 31.13 -27.94 2.12
N ILE A 536 31.84 -28.65 1.24
CA ILE A 536 31.36 -29.00 -0.12
C ILE A 536 30.08 -29.85 -0.04
N ALA A 537 30.03 -30.84 0.87
CA ALA A 537 28.84 -31.68 1.05
C ALA A 537 27.63 -30.85 1.48
N GLY A 538 27.84 -29.81 2.30
CA GLY A 538 26.77 -28.91 2.77
C GLY A 538 26.06 -28.15 1.66
N LEU A 539 26.76 -27.76 0.58
CA LEU A 539 26.12 -27.13 -0.56
C LEU A 539 25.10 -28.05 -1.26
N SER A 540 25.24 -29.36 -1.07
CA SER A 540 24.34 -30.38 -1.61
C SER A 540 23.40 -30.96 -0.55
N ASP A 541 23.47 -30.50 0.70
CA ASP A 541 22.62 -30.98 1.77
C ASP A 541 21.18 -30.47 1.63
N ARG A 542 20.27 -31.38 1.42
CA ARG A 542 18.84 -31.09 1.26
C ARG A 542 18.12 -30.79 2.58
N ASN A 543 18.78 -31.00 3.70
CA ASN A 543 18.20 -30.75 5.02
C ASN A 543 18.71 -29.44 5.64
N MET A 544 19.57 -28.69 4.93
CA MET A 544 20.11 -27.42 5.44
C MET A 544 19.00 -26.38 5.63
N TYR A 545 18.05 -26.31 4.68
CA TYR A 545 16.88 -25.43 4.73
C TYR A 545 15.59 -26.23 4.61
N SER A 546 14.48 -25.66 5.04
CA SER A 546 13.16 -26.26 4.83
C SER A 546 12.82 -26.43 3.34
N GLN A 547 13.37 -25.60 2.46
CA GLN A 547 13.21 -25.65 1.01
C GLN A 547 14.23 -26.58 0.31
N GLY A 548 15.24 -27.10 1.02
CA GLY A 548 16.27 -27.96 0.49
C GLY A 548 17.69 -27.40 0.56
N THR A 549 18.45 -27.50 -0.52
CA THR A 549 19.81 -26.97 -0.61
C THR A 549 19.84 -25.42 -0.62
N PRO A 550 20.98 -24.76 -0.34
CA PRO A 550 21.14 -23.31 -0.45
C PRO A 550 20.64 -22.74 -1.80
N THR A 551 20.94 -23.43 -2.90
CA THR A 551 20.44 -23.04 -4.23
C THR A 551 18.92 -23.15 -4.33
N GLN A 552 18.34 -24.24 -3.83
CA GLN A 552 16.88 -24.46 -3.86
C GLN A 552 16.14 -23.42 -2.98
N PHE A 553 16.74 -23.03 -1.85
CA PHE A 553 16.18 -21.97 -1.02
C PHE A 553 16.06 -20.65 -1.79
N LEU A 554 17.14 -20.17 -2.39
CA LEU A 554 17.14 -18.91 -3.15
C LEU A 554 16.24 -18.98 -4.40
N GLN A 555 16.17 -20.14 -5.05
CA GLN A 555 15.20 -20.38 -6.14
C GLN A 555 13.76 -20.33 -5.63
N ALA A 556 13.47 -20.83 -4.42
CA ALA A 556 12.14 -20.77 -3.83
C ALA A 556 11.73 -19.31 -3.55
N VAL A 557 12.63 -18.48 -3.03
CA VAL A 557 12.39 -17.04 -2.83
C VAL A 557 12.05 -16.34 -4.15
N THR A 558 12.87 -16.56 -5.19
CA THR A 558 12.65 -15.99 -6.52
C THR A 558 11.34 -16.46 -7.15
N THR A 559 11.03 -17.76 -6.98
CA THR A 559 9.78 -18.35 -7.48
C THR A 559 8.57 -17.75 -6.76
N SER A 560 8.65 -17.53 -5.45
CA SER A 560 7.57 -16.88 -4.69
C SER A 560 7.27 -15.47 -5.20
N GLN A 561 8.32 -14.68 -5.52
CA GLN A 561 8.14 -13.37 -6.16
C GLN A 561 7.46 -13.47 -7.53
N ALA A 562 7.89 -14.41 -8.37
CA ALA A 562 7.31 -14.62 -9.69
C ALA A 562 5.84 -15.04 -9.63
N VAL A 563 5.47 -15.87 -8.65
CA VAL A 563 4.07 -16.28 -8.40
C VAL A 563 3.23 -15.08 -7.96
N ASP A 564 3.73 -14.24 -7.05
CA ASP A 564 3.03 -13.04 -6.60
C ASP A 564 2.85 -12.02 -7.72
N ILE A 565 3.88 -11.79 -8.54
CA ILE A 565 3.78 -10.93 -9.73
C ILE A 565 2.68 -11.45 -10.65
N SER A 566 2.67 -12.74 -10.96
CA SER A 566 1.65 -13.35 -11.83
C SER A 566 0.24 -13.25 -11.23
N LYS A 567 0.11 -13.42 -9.92
CA LYS A 567 -1.15 -13.24 -9.16
C LYS A 567 -1.65 -11.81 -9.29
N TYR A 568 -0.79 -10.82 -9.00
CA TYR A 568 -1.19 -9.41 -9.05
C TYR A 568 -1.41 -8.90 -10.47
N GLU A 569 -0.66 -9.41 -11.45
CA GLU A 569 -0.91 -9.13 -12.87
C GLU A 569 -2.28 -9.65 -13.33
N ALA A 570 -2.64 -10.87 -12.95
CA ALA A 570 -3.95 -11.43 -13.26
C ALA A 570 -5.09 -10.65 -12.61
N PHE A 571 -4.94 -10.24 -11.34
CA PHE A 571 -5.95 -9.44 -10.64
C PHE A 571 -6.04 -8.01 -11.17
N SER A 572 -4.91 -7.36 -11.43
CA SER A 572 -4.85 -6.02 -12.03
C SER A 572 -5.55 -6.04 -13.40
N LYS A 573 -5.19 -6.96 -14.28
CA LYS A 573 -5.80 -7.10 -15.61
C LYS A 573 -7.31 -7.36 -15.53
N ASN A 574 -7.75 -8.24 -14.63
CA ASN A 574 -9.18 -8.51 -14.44
C ASN A 574 -9.93 -7.25 -13.98
N MET A 575 -9.38 -6.49 -13.03
CA MET A 575 -10.00 -5.26 -12.54
C MET A 575 -9.98 -4.14 -13.59
N ASP A 576 -8.94 -4.06 -14.42
CA ASP A 576 -8.88 -3.14 -15.57
C ASP A 576 -9.98 -3.46 -16.58
N GLU A 577 -10.15 -4.73 -16.96
CA GLU A 577 -11.22 -5.17 -17.86
C GLU A 577 -12.60 -4.84 -17.29
N VAL A 578 -12.85 -5.12 -16.01
CA VAL A 578 -14.10 -4.79 -15.31
C VAL A 578 -14.32 -3.27 -15.27
N SER A 579 -13.31 -2.49 -14.91
CA SER A 579 -13.34 -1.03 -14.88
C SER A 579 -13.66 -0.46 -16.26
N THR A 580 -13.02 -0.98 -17.31
CA THR A 580 -13.24 -0.59 -18.71
C THR A 580 -14.67 -0.88 -19.16
N VAL A 581 -15.22 -2.05 -18.85
CA VAL A 581 -16.60 -2.39 -19.19
C VAL A 581 -17.59 -1.48 -18.48
N ILE A 582 -17.40 -1.25 -17.18
CA ILE A 582 -18.27 -0.35 -16.40
C ILE A 582 -18.16 1.08 -16.92
N ASN A 583 -16.96 1.56 -17.27
CA ASN A 583 -16.76 2.89 -17.82
C ASN A 583 -17.46 3.05 -19.18
N LYS A 584 -17.43 2.03 -20.05
CA LYS A 584 -18.20 2.03 -21.29
C LYS A 584 -19.71 2.13 -21.04
N GLN A 585 -20.23 1.40 -20.04
CA GLN A 585 -21.64 1.49 -19.65
C GLN A 585 -21.97 2.88 -19.06
N ARG A 586 -21.09 3.44 -18.23
CA ARG A 586 -21.20 4.79 -17.71
C ARG A 586 -21.24 5.82 -18.84
N GLN A 587 -20.32 5.72 -19.79
CA GLN A 587 -20.25 6.61 -20.96
C GLN A 587 -21.47 6.47 -21.86
N SER A 588 -22.02 5.28 -22.05
CA SER A 588 -23.24 5.11 -22.88
C SER A 588 -24.46 5.89 -22.37
N ILE A 589 -24.45 6.27 -21.08
CA ILE A 589 -25.52 7.08 -20.47
C ILE A 589 -25.11 8.55 -20.40
N SER A 590 -23.87 8.84 -20.03
CA SER A 590 -23.42 10.19 -19.67
C SER A 590 -22.63 10.90 -20.77
N SER A 591 -22.07 10.20 -21.74
CA SER A 591 -21.28 10.85 -22.80
C SER A 591 -22.14 11.57 -23.83
N VAL A 592 -21.51 12.50 -24.51
CA VAL A 592 -22.10 13.22 -25.65
C VAL A 592 -21.81 12.45 -26.95
N ASP A 593 -22.85 12.00 -27.66
CA ASP A 593 -22.69 11.57 -29.03
C ASP A 593 -22.87 12.78 -29.97
N THR A 594 -21.76 13.21 -30.57
CA THR A 594 -21.74 14.39 -31.44
C THR A 594 -22.64 14.29 -32.65
N ASN A 595 -22.91 13.06 -33.16
CA ASN A 595 -23.84 12.85 -34.28
C ASN A 595 -25.29 13.01 -33.83
N GLU A 596 -25.64 12.48 -32.65
CA GLU A 596 -26.96 12.65 -32.06
C GLU A 596 -27.22 14.13 -31.72
N GLU A 597 -26.25 14.81 -31.12
CA GLU A 597 -26.36 16.24 -30.82
C GLU A 597 -26.45 17.09 -32.09
N ALA A 598 -25.70 16.77 -33.16
CA ALA A 598 -25.83 17.48 -34.45
C ALA A 598 -27.22 17.31 -35.09
N ALA A 599 -27.78 16.10 -35.05
CA ALA A 599 -29.14 15.86 -35.49
C ALA A 599 -30.17 16.64 -34.65
N SER A 600 -29.97 16.64 -33.33
CA SER A 600 -30.80 17.40 -32.37
C SER A 600 -30.70 18.92 -32.60
N LEU A 601 -29.51 19.42 -32.92
CA LEU A 601 -29.28 20.85 -33.25
C LEU A 601 -30.17 21.28 -34.45
N VAL A 602 -30.18 20.49 -35.53
CA VAL A 602 -30.99 20.77 -36.71
C VAL A 602 -32.50 20.71 -36.37
N MET A 603 -32.90 19.74 -35.58
CA MET A 603 -34.29 19.58 -35.14
C MET A 603 -34.76 20.79 -34.31
N TYR A 604 -33.95 21.21 -33.34
CA TYR A 604 -34.26 22.36 -32.47
C TYR A 604 -34.21 23.68 -33.23
N GLN A 605 -33.30 23.84 -34.20
CA GLN A 605 -33.27 25.00 -35.09
C GLN A 605 -34.55 25.12 -35.93
N ASN A 606 -35.04 24.00 -36.46
CA ASN A 606 -36.33 23.98 -37.19
C ASN A 606 -37.49 24.34 -36.24
N GLY A 607 -37.52 23.80 -35.01
CA GLY A 607 -38.52 24.14 -34.01
C GLY A 607 -38.50 25.63 -33.63
N TYR A 608 -37.32 26.22 -33.47
CA TYR A 608 -37.12 27.64 -33.22
C TYR A 608 -37.70 28.50 -34.37
N ASN A 609 -37.35 28.15 -35.62
CA ASN A 609 -37.83 28.85 -36.81
C ASN A 609 -39.36 28.76 -36.94
N LEU A 610 -39.95 27.60 -36.65
CA LEU A 610 -41.42 27.42 -36.67
C LEU A 610 -42.09 28.27 -35.57
N SER A 611 -41.56 28.29 -34.35
CA SER A 611 -42.09 29.10 -33.24
C SER A 611 -42.01 30.61 -33.58
N SER A 612 -40.90 31.06 -34.18
CA SER A 612 -40.71 32.43 -34.64
C SER A 612 -41.72 32.80 -35.74
N LYS A 613 -42.01 31.88 -36.68
CA LYS A 613 -43.01 32.07 -37.74
C LYS A 613 -44.41 32.19 -37.17
N VAL A 614 -44.77 31.37 -36.18
CA VAL A 614 -46.06 31.45 -35.47
C VAL A 614 -46.24 32.83 -34.82
N ILE A 615 -45.20 33.33 -34.11
CA ILE A 615 -45.22 34.67 -33.52
C ILE A 615 -45.42 35.75 -34.58
N SER A 616 -44.71 35.68 -35.71
CA SER A 616 -44.84 36.63 -36.81
C SER A 616 -46.27 36.64 -37.41
N ILE A 617 -46.86 35.47 -37.63
CA ILE A 617 -48.24 35.36 -38.14
C ILE A 617 -49.24 35.96 -37.14
N LEU A 618 -49.08 35.65 -35.84
CA LEU A 618 -49.95 36.20 -34.81
C LEU A 618 -49.82 37.72 -34.67
N ASN A 619 -48.63 38.27 -34.79
CA ASN A 619 -48.42 39.73 -34.82
C ASN A 619 -49.11 40.37 -36.03
N GLN A 620 -49.06 39.77 -37.23
CA GLN A 620 -49.81 40.24 -38.40
C GLN A 620 -51.31 40.21 -38.20
N VAL A 621 -51.84 39.19 -37.52
CA VAL A 621 -53.26 39.09 -37.19
C VAL A 621 -53.66 40.20 -36.20
N TYR A 622 -52.81 40.46 -35.18
CA TYR A 622 -53.08 41.55 -34.21
C TYR A 622 -53.01 42.92 -34.84
N ASP A 623 -52.01 43.15 -35.70
CA ASP A 623 -51.93 44.41 -36.45
C ASP A 623 -53.21 44.68 -37.30
N LYS A 624 -53.68 43.65 -37.94
CA LYS A 624 -54.98 43.78 -38.70
C LYS A 624 -56.16 44.03 -37.75
N LEU A 625 -56.21 43.39 -36.65
CA LEU A 625 -57.26 43.50 -35.64
C LEU A 625 -57.30 44.90 -35.01
N ILE A 626 -56.13 45.44 -34.70
CA ILE A 626 -55.95 46.77 -34.06
C ILE A 626 -56.17 47.91 -35.09
N ASN A 627 -55.60 47.77 -36.29
CA ASN A 627 -55.56 48.86 -37.25
C ASN A 627 -56.74 48.84 -38.30
N GLN A 628 -57.45 47.72 -38.41
CA GLN A 628 -58.55 47.60 -39.45
C GLN A 628 -59.94 47.39 -38.84
N THR A 629 -60.06 47.17 -37.53
CA THR A 629 -61.36 46.97 -36.83
C THR A 629 -61.59 48.04 -35.75
N GLY A 630 -60.69 49.03 -35.57
CA GLY A 630 -60.84 50.21 -34.69
C GLY A 630 -61.63 51.33 -35.38
#